data_ba4dee2de40b2e7fc3468eede3059870
#
_entry.id   ba4dee2de40b2e7fc3468eede3059870
#
_cell.length_a   1.000
_cell.length_b   1.000
_cell.length_c   1.000
_cell.angle_alpha   90.00
_cell.angle_beta   90.00
_cell.angle_gamma   90.00
#
_symmetry.space_group_name_H-M   'P 1'
#
loop_
_entity.id
_entity.type
_entity.pdbx_description
1 polymer ?
#
loop_
_entity_poly.entity_id
_entity_poly.type
_entity_poly.pdbx_seq_one_letter_code
_entity_poly.pdbx_strand_id
1 'polypeptide(L)'
;MLKISVVDGQRQRRILVEGALIARWTDELVTICEEARADPQGLELVVDVRSLTTISPDGANLLLKLMRDKIKLQCGVYVRELLRQLAHDARLRPEEVENQLNDAESEPEENAY
;
A
#
# COMPACT_ATOMS: atom_id res chain seq x y z
N MET A 1 6.70 -13.07 9.89
CA MET A 1 5.43 -13.56 9.39
C MET A 1 4.59 -12.40 8.87
N LEU A 2 3.83 -12.63 7.84
CA LEU A 2 3.00 -11.60 7.23
C LEU A 2 1.53 -11.97 7.36
N LYS A 3 0.71 -11.03 7.80
CA LYS A 3 -0.73 -11.23 7.88
C LYS A 3 -1.41 -10.27 6.94
N ILE A 4 -2.28 -10.77 6.08
CA ILE A 4 -2.99 -9.97 5.11
C ILE A 4 -4.49 -10.17 5.31
N SER A 5 -5.22 -9.08 5.44
CA SER A 5 -6.67 -9.09 5.62
C SER A 5 -7.31 -8.19 4.59
N VAL A 6 -8.48 -8.59 4.07
CA VAL A 6 -9.20 -7.79 3.09
C VAL A 6 -10.51 -7.34 3.72
N VAL A 7 -10.76 -6.04 3.71
CA VAL A 7 -11.97 -5.46 4.29
C VAL A 7 -12.65 -4.60 3.22
N ASP A 8 -13.89 -4.92 2.90
CA ASP A 8 -14.63 -4.16 1.90
C ASP A 8 -15.49 -3.10 2.58
N GLY A 9 -15.32 -1.86 2.12
CA GLY A 9 -16.22 -0.77 2.49
C GLY A 9 -17.18 -0.51 1.36
N GLN A 10 -17.86 0.61 1.43
CA GLN A 10 -18.83 0.96 0.39
C GLN A 10 -18.17 1.36 -0.91
N ARG A 11 -17.04 2.05 -0.82
CA ARG A 11 -16.36 2.56 -2.01
C ARG A 11 -14.92 2.07 -2.12
N GLN A 12 -14.41 1.44 -1.08
CA GLN A 12 -13.03 1.02 -1.02
C GLN A 12 -12.92 -0.43 -0.62
N ARG A 13 -11.95 -1.09 -1.19
CA ARG A 13 -11.50 -2.38 -0.70
C ARG A 13 -10.14 -2.13 -0.06
N ARG A 14 -10.03 -2.41 1.21
CA ARG A 14 -8.81 -2.16 1.97
C ARG A 14 -8.11 -3.47 2.23
N ILE A 15 -6.84 -3.53 1.85
CA ILE A 15 -5.99 -4.68 2.13
C ILE A 15 -5.07 -4.26 3.26
N LEU A 16 -5.23 -4.89 4.42
CA LEU A 16 -4.39 -4.60 5.58
C LEU A 16 -3.23 -5.57 5.62
N VAL A 17 -2.02 -5.03 5.68
CA VAL A 17 -0.82 -5.83 5.66
C VAL A 17 -0.08 -5.59 6.97
N GLU A 18 0.13 -6.66 7.75
CA GLU A 18 0.73 -6.56 9.06
C GLU A 18 1.93 -7.47 9.17
N GLY A 19 2.96 -7.02 9.89
CA GLY A 19 4.11 -7.84 10.18
C GLY A 19 5.31 -7.56 9.30
N ALA A 20 5.90 -8.60 8.75
CA ALA A 20 7.15 -8.49 7.99
C ALA A 20 6.90 -8.69 6.50
N LEU A 21 7.10 -7.65 5.72
CA LEU A 21 7.00 -7.76 4.26
C LEU A 21 8.41 -8.02 3.72
N ILE A 22 8.74 -9.29 3.61
CA ILE A 22 10.04 -9.72 3.14
C ILE A 22 9.88 -10.58 1.91
N ALA A 23 10.98 -10.90 1.24
CA ALA A 23 10.96 -11.52 -0.07
C ALA A 23 10.02 -12.73 -0.18
N ARG A 24 10.03 -13.60 0.82
CA ARG A 24 9.24 -14.82 0.73
C ARG A 24 7.74 -14.60 0.77
N TRP A 25 7.30 -13.40 1.19
CA TRP A 25 5.86 -13.10 1.32
C TRP A 25 5.35 -12.15 0.25
N THR A 26 6.23 -11.63 -0.60
CA THR A 26 5.80 -10.63 -1.58
C THR A 26 4.83 -11.21 -2.60
N ASP A 27 5.02 -12.47 -3.00
CA ASP A 27 4.12 -13.07 -3.99
C ASP A 27 2.70 -13.20 -3.47
N GLU A 28 2.56 -13.46 -2.19
CA GLU A 28 1.22 -13.55 -1.60
C GLU A 28 0.49 -12.23 -1.70
N LEU A 29 1.18 -11.14 -1.39
CA LEU A 29 0.58 -9.83 -1.49
C LEU A 29 0.24 -9.47 -2.93
N VAL A 30 1.12 -9.81 -3.86
CA VAL A 30 0.86 -9.56 -5.29
C VAL A 30 -0.42 -10.27 -5.71
N THR A 31 -0.55 -11.55 -5.36
CA THR A 31 -1.72 -12.34 -5.74
C THR A 31 -3.01 -11.73 -5.21
N ILE A 32 -2.97 -11.31 -3.94
CA ILE A 32 -4.17 -10.73 -3.33
C ILE A 32 -4.53 -9.40 -3.98
N CYS A 33 -3.54 -8.59 -4.31
CA CYS A 33 -3.80 -7.32 -4.98
C CYS A 33 -4.38 -7.54 -6.37
N GLU A 34 -3.86 -8.52 -7.10
CA GLU A 34 -4.37 -8.80 -8.43
C GLU A 34 -5.80 -9.30 -8.39
N GLU A 35 -6.11 -10.16 -7.44
CA GLU A 35 -7.47 -10.64 -7.28
C GLU A 35 -8.43 -9.51 -6.91
N ALA A 36 -7.97 -8.63 -6.05
CA ALA A 36 -8.81 -7.51 -5.64
C ALA A 36 -9.07 -6.54 -6.79
N ARG A 37 -8.07 -6.32 -7.64
CA ARG A 37 -8.23 -5.42 -8.78
C ARG A 37 -9.14 -6.00 -9.85
N ALA A 38 -9.20 -7.31 -9.95
CA ALA A 38 -10.03 -7.97 -10.95
C ALA A 38 -11.52 -7.96 -10.58
N ASP A 39 -11.83 -7.52 -9.37
CA ASP A 39 -13.22 -7.52 -8.91
C ASP A 39 -14.03 -6.51 -9.71
N PRO A 40 -15.17 -6.95 -10.29
CA PRO A 40 -15.96 -6.05 -11.14
C PRO A 40 -16.76 -5.00 -10.37
N GLN A 41 -16.72 -5.01 -9.05
CA GLN A 41 -17.46 -4.03 -8.26
C GLN A 41 -16.93 -2.61 -8.39
N GLY A 42 -15.72 -2.47 -8.88
CA GLY A 42 -15.17 -1.14 -9.11
C GLY A 42 -14.76 -0.40 -7.86
N LEU A 43 -14.50 -1.12 -6.78
CA LEU A 43 -14.06 -0.50 -5.55
C LEU A 43 -12.63 0.04 -5.69
N GLU A 44 -12.37 1.18 -5.08
CA GLU A 44 -11.03 1.71 -5.03
C GLU A 44 -10.17 0.85 -4.13
N LEU A 45 -8.99 0.48 -4.61
CA LEU A 45 -8.11 -0.41 -3.85
C LEU A 45 -7.13 0.42 -3.04
N VAL A 46 -7.09 0.17 -1.74
CA VAL A 46 -6.17 0.83 -0.82
C VAL A 46 -5.43 -0.24 -0.06
N VAL A 47 -4.11 -0.15 -0.04
CA VAL A 47 -3.28 -1.09 0.73
C VAL A 47 -2.76 -0.36 1.95
N ASP A 48 -3.12 -0.87 3.13
CA ASP A 48 -2.76 -0.26 4.40
C ASP A 48 -1.54 -0.97 4.95
N VAL A 49 -0.42 -0.27 4.97
CA VAL A 49 0.86 -0.82 5.41
C VAL A 49 1.35 -0.16 6.70
N ARG A 50 0.45 0.47 7.44
CA ARG A 50 0.84 1.15 8.67
C ARG A 50 1.31 0.20 9.75
N SER A 51 0.91 -1.06 9.68
CA SER A 51 1.26 -2.06 10.68
C SER A 51 2.43 -2.95 10.27
N LEU A 52 3.15 -2.57 9.24
CA LEU A 52 4.36 -3.31 8.90
C LEU A 52 5.46 -3.00 9.90
N THR A 53 6.12 -4.04 10.37
CA THR A 53 7.22 -3.91 11.32
C THR A 53 8.57 -4.06 10.65
N THR A 54 8.61 -4.75 9.52
CA THR A 54 9.86 -5.02 8.80
C THR A 54 9.57 -5.00 7.32
N ILE A 55 10.43 -4.34 6.55
CA ILE A 55 10.30 -4.29 5.09
C ILE A 55 11.67 -4.58 4.50
N SER A 56 11.75 -5.67 3.71
CA SER A 56 12.99 -5.97 2.99
C SER A 56 13.06 -5.12 1.73
N PRO A 57 14.23 -5.07 1.07
CA PRO A 57 14.34 -4.38 -0.21
C PRO A 57 13.32 -4.89 -1.23
N ASP A 58 13.07 -6.20 -1.27
CA ASP A 58 12.07 -6.73 -2.17
C ASP A 58 10.67 -6.26 -1.82
N GLY A 59 10.37 -6.20 -0.52
CA GLY A 59 9.09 -5.68 -0.07
C GLY A 59 8.92 -4.22 -0.43
N ALA A 60 9.96 -3.42 -0.24
CA ALA A 60 9.90 -2.00 -0.59
C ALA A 60 9.71 -1.81 -2.08
N ASN A 61 10.39 -2.62 -2.90
CA ASN A 61 10.22 -2.54 -4.35
C ASN A 61 8.81 -2.92 -4.78
N LEU A 62 8.21 -3.89 -4.11
CA LEU A 62 6.83 -4.25 -4.39
C LEU A 62 5.89 -3.08 -4.09
N LEU A 63 6.06 -2.44 -2.95
CA LEU A 63 5.22 -1.29 -2.61
C LEU A 63 5.38 -0.18 -3.65
N LEU A 64 6.60 0.03 -4.12
CA LEU A 64 6.84 1.02 -5.15
C LEU A 64 6.11 0.66 -6.44
N LYS A 65 6.10 -0.62 -6.80
CA LYS A 65 5.38 -1.08 -7.98
C LYS A 65 3.88 -0.87 -7.84
N LEU A 66 3.33 -1.17 -6.67
CA LEU A 66 1.90 -0.93 -6.43
C LEU A 66 1.57 0.54 -6.61
N MET A 67 2.44 1.41 -6.13
CA MET A 67 2.24 2.83 -6.28
C MET A 67 2.26 3.25 -7.75
N ARG A 68 3.16 2.67 -8.54
CA ARG A 68 3.20 2.93 -9.98
C ARG A 68 1.93 2.45 -10.67
N ASP A 69 1.33 1.39 -10.15
CA ASP A 69 0.09 0.85 -10.70
C ASP A 69 -1.14 1.62 -10.24
N LYS A 70 -0.94 2.77 -9.61
CA LYS A 70 -2.00 3.66 -9.17
C LYS A 70 -2.82 3.10 -8.02
N ILE A 71 -2.23 2.21 -7.24
CA ILE A 71 -2.85 1.68 -6.04
C ILE A 71 -2.44 2.59 -4.89
N LYS A 72 -3.42 3.04 -4.11
CA LYS A 72 -3.14 3.93 -3.00
C LYS A 72 -2.60 3.15 -1.82
N LEU A 73 -1.59 3.72 -1.18
CA LEU A 73 -0.95 3.12 -0.02
C LEU A 73 -1.19 4.01 1.19
N GLN A 74 -1.67 3.41 2.28
CA GLN A 74 -1.77 4.12 3.55
C GLN A 74 -0.55 3.78 4.37
N CYS A 75 0.29 4.77 4.63
CA CYS A 75 1.59 4.56 5.24
C CYS A 75 1.74 5.36 6.52
N GLY A 76 2.53 4.83 7.45
CA GLY A 76 3.05 5.65 8.53
C GLY A 76 4.24 6.46 8.03
N VAL A 77 4.79 7.27 8.92
CA VAL A 77 5.86 8.20 8.52
C VAL A 77 7.08 7.46 7.98
N TYR A 78 7.47 6.39 8.65
CA TYR A 78 8.69 5.67 8.25
C TYR A 78 8.55 5.09 6.83
N VAL A 79 7.46 4.39 6.56
CA VAL A 79 7.27 3.75 5.26
C VAL A 79 7.13 4.81 4.18
N ARG A 80 6.45 5.89 4.49
CA ARG A 80 6.25 6.97 3.54
C ARG A 80 7.58 7.57 3.09
N GLU A 81 8.47 7.84 4.05
CA GLU A 81 9.76 8.40 3.69
C GLU A 81 10.62 7.40 2.93
N LEU A 82 10.54 6.13 3.30
CA LEU A 82 11.25 5.09 2.57
C LEU A 82 10.81 5.05 1.11
N LEU A 83 9.50 5.10 0.87
CA LEU A 83 8.99 5.03 -0.48
C LEU A 83 9.31 6.29 -1.28
N ARG A 84 9.30 7.46 -0.64
CA ARG A 84 9.71 8.68 -1.31
C ARG A 84 11.15 8.60 -1.77
N GLN A 85 12.03 8.09 -0.91
CA GLN A 85 13.44 7.97 -1.26
C GLN A 85 13.63 7.01 -2.43
N LEU A 86 12.95 5.86 -2.38
CA LEU A 86 13.05 4.89 -3.46
C LEU A 86 12.49 5.43 -4.77
N ALA A 87 11.39 6.17 -4.68
CA ALA A 87 10.79 6.77 -5.87
C ALA A 87 11.72 7.82 -6.47
N HIS A 88 12.38 8.58 -5.63
CA HIS A 88 13.35 9.56 -6.09
C HIS A 88 14.49 8.87 -6.83
N ASP A 89 15.00 7.79 -6.25
CA ASP A 89 16.09 7.03 -6.87
C ASP A 89 15.67 6.43 -8.20
N ALA A 90 14.39 6.07 -8.31
CA ALA A 90 13.82 5.51 -9.54
C ALA A 90 13.35 6.59 -10.50
N ARG A 91 13.56 7.85 -10.16
CA ARG A 91 13.19 9.00 -11.00
C ARG A 91 11.70 9.11 -11.28
N LEU A 92 10.89 8.75 -10.31
CA LEU A 92 9.46 8.94 -10.40
C LEU A 92 9.14 10.41 -10.10
N ARG A 93 8.03 10.89 -10.69
CA ARG A 93 7.62 12.27 -10.48
C ARG A 93 7.10 12.44 -9.05
N PRO A 94 7.52 13.52 -8.37
CA PRO A 94 7.04 13.74 -7.00
C PRO A 94 5.52 13.79 -6.89
N GLU A 95 4.83 14.38 -7.85
CA GLU A 95 3.37 14.47 -7.75
C GLU A 95 2.71 13.11 -7.89
N GLU A 96 3.30 12.20 -8.66
CA GLU A 96 2.76 10.84 -8.75
C GLU A 96 2.90 10.12 -7.43
N VAL A 97 4.04 10.34 -6.76
CA VAL A 97 4.29 9.72 -5.48
C VAL A 97 3.29 10.22 -4.45
N GLU A 98 3.13 11.53 -4.34
CA GLU A 98 2.25 12.10 -3.34
C GLU A 98 0.80 11.74 -3.58
N ASN A 99 0.40 11.56 -4.84
CA ASN A 99 -0.98 11.17 -5.14
C ASN A 99 -1.32 9.78 -4.66
N GLN A 100 -0.33 8.89 -4.57
CA GLN A 100 -0.57 7.52 -4.17
C GLN A 100 -0.28 7.26 -2.70
N LEU A 101 0.49 8.13 -2.04
CA LEU A 101 0.81 7.96 -0.64
C LEU A 101 -0.16 8.73 0.22
N ASN A 102 -0.87 8.03 1.09
CA ASN A 102 -1.75 8.65 2.06
C ASN A 102 -1.11 8.59 3.42
N ASP A 103 -1.06 9.74 4.07
CA ASP A 103 -0.59 9.81 5.43
C ASP A 103 -1.69 9.29 6.35
N ALA A 104 -1.32 8.59 7.40
CA ALA A 104 -2.31 8.11 8.36
C ALA A 104 -3.12 9.26 8.95
N GLU A 105 -2.52 10.42 9.04
CA GLU A 105 -3.16 11.58 9.62
C GLU A 105 -4.09 12.29 8.68
N SER A 106 -4.11 11.89 7.42
CA SER A 106 -4.93 12.58 6.43
C SER A 106 -6.27 11.91 6.19
N GLU A 107 -6.68 11.01 7.07
CA GLU A 107 -7.96 10.36 6.89
C GLU A 107 -8.90 10.51 8.08
N PRO A 108 -8.89 11.62 8.76
CA PRO A 108 -9.80 11.79 9.90
C PRO A 108 -11.25 11.80 9.48
N GLU A 109 -11.52 12.22 8.30
CA GLU A 109 -12.90 12.34 7.86
C GLU A 109 -13.57 11.01 7.75
N GLU A 110 -12.84 9.96 7.45
CA GLU A 110 -13.45 8.66 7.35
C GLU A 110 -13.92 8.17 8.66
N ASN A 111 -13.24 8.58 9.69
CA ASN A 111 -13.55 8.08 11.01
C ASN A 111 -14.52 8.98 11.73
N ALA A 112 -14.86 10.06 11.14
CA ALA A 112 -15.72 11.01 11.80
C ALA A 112 -17.14 10.48 11.94
N TYR A 113 -17.36 9.52 11.31
CA TYR A 113 -18.60 8.91 11.42
C TYR A 113 -18.77 7.71 10.77
#